data_0252449172f88550968b149abad3fc5e
#
_entry.id   0252449172f88550968b149abad3fc5e
#
_cell.length_a   1.000
_cell.length_b   1.000
_cell.length_c   1.000
_cell.angle_alpha   90.00
_cell.angle_beta   90.00
_cell.angle_gamma   90.00
#
_symmetry.space_group_name_H-M   'P 1'
#
loop_
_entity.id
_entity.type
_entity.pdbx_description
1 polymer ?
#
loop_
_entity_poly.entity_id
_entity_poly.type
_entity_poly.pdbx_seq_one_letter_code
_entity_poly.pdbx_strand_id
1 'polypeptide(L)'
;MSKRGNGYGSETRVNILKKVKVGRNWNLYPAVVEPNGKLRDKVRVRGKVELHPEGYYYIEWWQDGRKREQIKDRAEVVDRARRKALELVANRAGIETVQANGNGTALTVAEAVASYLKDMEPPQREPRTYQAYKHCLEVFANNCAKKFIQDVKREDVLVFIRKLYELGCGPRTAYNRAVIVSQLLKANGITKLLHNRDWPEYVEPIRPMYEDEEIQALFKACDAGERVLYLCYLLTGLRDKEIRHLTWRDIDFRTHVIRVTRKPLYGFKPKNKEEREVPVPESLIAALKKYKGSKKPNSDTLVFPNESGRPDKRHEFKLKRIAFHAKMNCGQCVSKHGNKCSEGPYCSNFFLHKFRHTFATRNLQDHVCDIKTLQNWMGHKDLASTMVYLKAVRNKDVMARVNSSELAALAV
;
A
#
# COMPACT_ATOMS: atom_id res chain seq x y z
N MET A 1 -52.43 -5.81 -49.19
CA MET A 1 -52.19 -6.32 -47.82
C MET A 1 -50.81 -6.95 -47.74
N SER A 2 -49.81 -6.19 -47.28
CA SER A 2 -48.41 -6.64 -47.23
C SER A 2 -48.13 -7.21 -45.84
N LYS A 3 -47.79 -8.51 -45.76
CA LYS A 3 -47.31 -9.18 -44.55
C LYS A 3 -45.87 -8.72 -44.32
N ARG A 4 -45.62 -7.96 -43.28
CA ARG A 4 -44.28 -7.64 -42.79
C ARG A 4 -43.65 -8.92 -42.23
N GLY A 5 -42.51 -9.31 -42.80
CA GLY A 5 -41.71 -10.43 -42.36
C GLY A 5 -41.15 -10.22 -40.95
N ASN A 6 -41.28 -11.22 -40.11
CA ASN A 6 -40.62 -11.31 -38.79
C ASN A 6 -39.11 -11.52 -39.01
N GLY A 7 -38.31 -10.48 -38.70
CA GLY A 7 -36.88 -10.56 -38.75
C GLY A 7 -36.31 -11.42 -37.61
N TYR A 8 -35.66 -12.49 -37.96
CA TYR A 8 -34.81 -13.31 -37.10
C TYR A 8 -33.59 -12.48 -36.58
N GLY A 9 -33.76 -11.75 -35.49
CA GLY A 9 -32.67 -10.89 -34.99
C GLY A 9 -32.84 -10.40 -33.57
N SER A 10 -33.94 -10.72 -32.88
CA SER A 10 -34.30 -10.10 -31.61
C SER A 10 -33.81 -10.82 -30.34
N GLU A 11 -33.45 -12.08 -30.41
CA GLU A 11 -33.22 -12.92 -29.21
C GLU A 11 -31.84 -12.77 -28.53
N THR A 12 -30.89 -12.15 -29.21
CA THR A 12 -29.54 -11.89 -28.63
C THR A 12 -29.30 -10.42 -28.34
N ARG A 13 -30.32 -9.57 -28.57
CA ARG A 13 -30.22 -8.12 -28.38
C ARG A 13 -30.49 -7.73 -26.94
N VAL A 14 -29.58 -6.95 -26.35
CA VAL A 14 -29.75 -6.31 -25.05
C VAL A 14 -29.95 -4.82 -25.26
N ASN A 15 -31.08 -4.31 -24.81
CA ASN A 15 -31.42 -2.89 -24.88
C ASN A 15 -31.01 -2.18 -23.58
N ILE A 16 -30.47 -0.97 -23.68
CA ILE A 16 -30.22 -0.11 -22.53
C ILE A 16 -31.40 0.90 -22.44
N LEU A 17 -32.08 0.87 -21.33
CA LEU A 17 -33.23 1.72 -21.06
C LEU A 17 -32.96 2.60 -19.85
N LYS A 18 -33.58 3.77 -19.79
CA LYS A 18 -33.62 4.61 -18.59
C LYS A 18 -35.08 4.88 -18.22
N LYS A 19 -35.43 4.65 -16.94
CA LYS A 19 -36.74 4.99 -16.38
C LYS A 19 -36.70 6.46 -15.98
N VAL A 20 -37.49 7.29 -16.65
CA VAL A 20 -37.56 8.74 -16.45
C VAL A 20 -38.97 9.21 -16.33
N LYS A 21 -39.19 10.37 -15.72
CA LYS A 21 -40.50 11.00 -15.60
C LYS A 21 -40.76 11.88 -16.83
N VAL A 22 -41.77 11.52 -17.59
CA VAL A 22 -42.24 12.34 -18.72
C VAL A 22 -43.71 12.71 -18.45
N GLY A 23 -43.97 14.00 -18.25
CA GLY A 23 -45.27 14.47 -17.77
C GLY A 23 -45.52 13.98 -16.32
N ARG A 24 -46.65 13.32 -16.09
CA ARG A 24 -47.04 12.80 -14.77
C ARG A 24 -46.55 11.37 -14.48
N ASN A 25 -46.04 10.65 -15.50
CA ASN A 25 -45.75 9.21 -15.39
C ASN A 25 -44.29 8.86 -15.55
N TRP A 26 -43.85 7.83 -14.81
CA TRP A 26 -42.53 7.23 -14.93
C TRP A 26 -42.54 6.10 -15.96
N ASN A 27 -41.84 6.28 -17.07
CA ASN A 27 -41.74 5.28 -18.13
C ASN A 27 -40.31 4.93 -18.50
N LEU A 28 -40.11 3.76 -19.12
CA LEU A 28 -38.84 3.31 -19.65
C LEU A 28 -38.69 3.78 -21.10
N TYR A 29 -37.57 4.46 -21.38
CA TYR A 29 -37.19 4.91 -22.71
C TYR A 29 -35.81 4.44 -23.09
N PRO A 30 -35.49 4.21 -24.37
CA PRO A 30 -34.16 3.87 -24.83
C PRO A 30 -33.15 4.93 -24.42
N ALA A 31 -32.11 4.52 -23.74
CA ALA A 31 -30.99 5.41 -23.37
C ALA A 31 -30.09 5.64 -24.58
N VAL A 32 -29.51 6.83 -24.68
CA VAL A 32 -28.59 7.20 -25.76
C VAL A 32 -27.15 6.89 -25.33
N VAL A 33 -26.52 5.97 -26.06
CA VAL A 33 -25.07 5.65 -25.92
C VAL A 33 -24.34 6.39 -27.03
N GLU A 34 -23.33 7.15 -26.71
CA GLU A 34 -22.49 7.86 -27.67
C GLU A 34 -21.57 6.90 -28.45
N PRO A 35 -21.03 7.31 -29.61
CA PRO A 35 -20.10 6.50 -30.40
C PRO A 35 -18.84 6.05 -29.61
N ASN A 36 -18.43 6.85 -28.62
CA ASN A 36 -17.30 6.54 -27.73
C ASN A 36 -17.67 5.54 -26.60
N GLY A 37 -18.89 4.99 -26.63
CA GLY A 37 -19.41 4.05 -25.63
C GLY A 37 -19.84 4.68 -24.32
N LYS A 38 -19.81 6.01 -24.17
CA LYS A 38 -20.27 6.68 -22.95
C LYS A 38 -21.76 6.84 -22.93
N LEU A 39 -22.36 6.62 -21.77
CA LEU A 39 -23.78 6.83 -21.52
C LEU A 39 -23.98 8.25 -20.98
N ARG A 40 -24.88 9.03 -21.62
CA ARG A 40 -25.28 10.33 -21.08
C ARG A 40 -26.73 10.26 -20.57
N ASP A 41 -27.11 11.24 -19.75
CA ASP A 41 -28.50 11.35 -19.21
C ASP A 41 -29.53 11.75 -20.29
N LYS A 42 -29.40 11.14 -21.47
CA LYS A 42 -30.25 11.35 -22.61
C LYS A 42 -31.06 10.10 -22.93
N VAL A 43 -32.32 10.28 -23.18
CA VAL A 43 -33.25 9.21 -23.60
C VAL A 43 -33.99 9.62 -24.90
N ARG A 44 -34.47 8.61 -25.62
CA ARG A 44 -35.25 8.86 -26.84
C ARG A 44 -36.75 8.74 -26.54
N VAL A 45 -37.42 9.88 -26.41
CA VAL A 45 -38.86 9.97 -26.17
C VAL A 45 -39.54 10.29 -27.47
N ARG A 46 -40.44 9.42 -27.95
CA ARG A 46 -41.20 9.60 -29.22
C ARG A 46 -40.34 10.02 -30.41
N GLY A 47 -39.12 9.45 -30.51
CA GLY A 47 -38.16 9.75 -31.59
C GLY A 47 -37.24 10.95 -31.33
N LYS A 48 -37.51 11.83 -30.38
CA LYS A 48 -36.69 12.98 -30.00
C LYS A 48 -35.75 12.61 -28.85
N VAL A 49 -34.53 13.18 -28.83
CA VAL A 49 -33.56 12.99 -27.75
C VAL A 49 -33.78 14.09 -26.73
N GLU A 50 -34.11 13.68 -25.51
CA GLU A 50 -34.36 14.57 -24.37
C GLU A 50 -33.36 14.29 -23.25
N LEU A 51 -32.99 15.33 -22.45
CA LEU A 51 -32.08 15.24 -21.31
C LEU A 51 -32.91 14.98 -20.05
N HIS A 52 -32.60 13.88 -19.37
CA HIS A 52 -33.21 13.49 -18.10
C HIS A 52 -32.15 13.10 -17.11
N PRO A 53 -31.62 14.03 -16.25
CA PRO A 53 -30.61 13.72 -15.26
C PRO A 53 -31.08 12.74 -14.18
N GLU A 54 -32.40 12.78 -13.87
CA GLU A 54 -33.06 11.88 -12.92
C GLU A 54 -33.35 10.50 -13.51
N GLY A 55 -33.63 9.53 -12.64
CA GLY A 55 -34.09 8.20 -13.01
C GLY A 55 -33.07 7.10 -12.90
N TYR A 56 -33.44 5.90 -13.33
CA TYR A 56 -32.67 4.68 -13.11
C TYR A 56 -32.42 3.97 -14.43
N TYR A 57 -31.23 3.35 -14.58
CA TYR A 57 -30.87 2.58 -15.76
C TYR A 57 -31.28 1.12 -15.63
N TYR A 58 -31.68 0.53 -16.75
CA TYR A 58 -32.05 -0.87 -16.89
C TYR A 58 -31.41 -1.45 -18.15
N ILE A 59 -31.02 -2.75 -18.10
CA ILE A 59 -30.84 -3.55 -19.30
C ILE A 59 -32.02 -4.45 -19.49
N GLU A 60 -32.46 -4.61 -20.74
CA GLU A 60 -33.60 -5.44 -21.12
C GLU A 60 -33.21 -6.41 -22.21
N TRP A 61 -33.58 -7.67 -22.06
CA TRP A 61 -33.35 -8.72 -23.07
C TRP A 61 -34.54 -9.68 -23.12
N TRP A 62 -34.57 -10.54 -24.15
CA TRP A 62 -35.55 -11.58 -24.31
C TRP A 62 -34.97 -12.96 -24.04
N GLN A 63 -35.51 -13.71 -23.10
CA GLN A 63 -35.13 -15.08 -22.76
C GLN A 63 -36.35 -15.71 -22.08
N ASP A 64 -37.06 -16.58 -22.78
CA ASP A 64 -38.33 -17.15 -22.30
C ASP A 64 -39.33 -16.09 -21.79
N GLY A 65 -39.36 -14.94 -22.46
CA GLY A 65 -40.07 -13.75 -22.06
C GLY A 65 -39.13 -12.56 -21.87
N ARG A 66 -39.75 -11.39 -21.63
CA ARG A 66 -39.04 -10.12 -21.42
C ARG A 66 -38.45 -10.09 -20.02
N LYS A 67 -37.10 -10.00 -19.92
CA LYS A 67 -36.36 -9.87 -18.68
C LYS A 67 -35.72 -8.48 -18.54
N ARG A 68 -35.62 -7.98 -17.32
CA ARG A 68 -35.00 -6.68 -17.01
C ARG A 68 -34.14 -6.76 -15.75
N GLU A 69 -33.05 -6.02 -15.75
CA GLU A 69 -32.16 -5.85 -14.61
C GLU A 69 -31.88 -4.37 -14.39
N GLN A 70 -32.05 -3.89 -13.16
CA GLN A 70 -31.74 -2.50 -12.82
C GLN A 70 -30.22 -2.41 -12.47
N ILE A 71 -29.54 -1.44 -13.07
CA ILE A 71 -28.14 -1.16 -12.81
C ILE A 71 -28.02 0.14 -12.01
N LYS A 72 -27.45 0.06 -10.82
CA LYS A 72 -27.32 1.21 -9.92
C LYS A 72 -26.20 2.15 -10.33
N ASP A 73 -25.06 1.59 -10.79
CA ASP A 73 -23.92 2.39 -11.24
C ASP A 73 -24.00 2.64 -12.74
N ARG A 74 -24.12 3.92 -13.12
CA ARG A 74 -24.15 4.36 -14.52
C ARG A 74 -22.92 3.92 -15.31
N ALA A 75 -21.75 3.89 -14.68
CA ALA A 75 -20.49 3.50 -15.34
C ALA A 75 -20.49 2.03 -15.77
N GLU A 76 -21.25 1.17 -15.09
CA GLU A 76 -21.31 -0.27 -15.37
C GLU A 76 -22.37 -0.66 -16.40
N VAL A 77 -23.30 0.23 -16.76
CA VAL A 77 -24.49 -0.10 -17.57
C VAL A 77 -24.11 -0.66 -18.94
N VAL A 78 -23.19 -0.02 -19.65
CA VAL A 78 -22.79 -0.42 -21.00
C VAL A 78 -22.03 -1.75 -20.98
N ASP A 79 -21.13 -1.93 -20.02
CA ASP A 79 -20.36 -3.16 -19.88
C ASP A 79 -21.25 -4.33 -19.41
N ARG A 80 -22.24 -4.07 -18.58
CA ARG A 80 -23.22 -5.07 -18.17
C ARG A 80 -24.09 -5.51 -19.34
N ALA A 81 -24.54 -4.55 -20.17
CA ALA A 81 -25.31 -4.86 -21.38
C ALA A 81 -24.51 -5.69 -22.39
N ARG A 82 -23.22 -5.35 -22.61
CA ARG A 82 -22.32 -6.13 -23.49
C ARG A 82 -22.10 -7.55 -22.97
N ARG A 83 -21.82 -7.71 -21.67
CA ARG A 83 -21.67 -9.03 -21.04
C ARG A 83 -22.92 -9.88 -21.20
N LYS A 84 -24.10 -9.30 -20.98
CA LYS A 84 -25.37 -10.02 -21.14
C LYS A 84 -25.64 -10.42 -22.59
N ALA A 85 -25.30 -9.57 -23.55
CA ALA A 85 -25.42 -9.90 -24.97
C ALA A 85 -24.51 -11.08 -25.36
N LEU A 86 -23.27 -11.11 -24.88
CA LEU A 86 -22.34 -12.23 -25.10
C LEU A 86 -22.84 -13.53 -24.46
N GLU A 87 -23.39 -13.47 -23.25
CA GLU A 87 -24.02 -14.60 -22.55
C GLU A 87 -25.17 -15.18 -23.37
N LEU A 88 -26.06 -14.34 -23.92
CA LEU A 88 -27.18 -14.78 -24.76
C LEU A 88 -26.72 -15.45 -26.06
N VAL A 89 -25.67 -14.90 -26.68
CA VAL A 89 -25.06 -15.51 -27.88
C VAL A 89 -24.47 -16.89 -27.58
N ALA A 90 -23.75 -17.02 -26.47
CA ALA A 90 -23.12 -18.27 -26.07
C ALA A 90 -24.17 -19.33 -25.68
N ASN A 91 -25.20 -18.97 -24.93
CA ASN A 91 -26.29 -19.88 -24.57
C ASN A 91 -27.01 -20.40 -25.83
N ARG A 92 -27.19 -19.58 -26.85
CA ARG A 92 -27.78 -19.98 -28.13
C ARG A 92 -26.88 -20.92 -28.92
N ALA A 93 -25.56 -20.76 -28.80
CA ALA A 93 -24.58 -21.63 -29.45
C ALA A 93 -24.38 -22.97 -28.70
N GLY A 94 -25.11 -23.21 -27.61
CA GLY A 94 -24.94 -24.42 -26.78
C GLY A 94 -23.62 -24.45 -26.03
N ILE A 95 -22.94 -23.31 -25.94
CA ILE A 95 -21.71 -23.17 -25.19
C ILE A 95 -22.09 -22.79 -23.76
N GLU A 96 -21.83 -23.68 -22.79
CA GLU A 96 -21.95 -23.30 -21.39
C GLU A 96 -21.01 -22.11 -21.12
N THR A 97 -21.61 -20.94 -20.86
CA THR A 97 -20.85 -19.74 -20.49
C THR A 97 -20.37 -19.89 -19.05
N VAL A 98 -19.21 -20.47 -18.88
CA VAL A 98 -18.37 -20.14 -17.77
C VAL A 98 -17.99 -18.67 -17.97
N GLN A 99 -18.28 -17.80 -16.99
CA GLN A 99 -17.96 -16.37 -17.07
C GLN A 99 -16.44 -16.22 -17.25
N ALA A 100 -16.01 -16.16 -18.50
CA ALA A 100 -14.61 -16.08 -18.87
C ALA A 100 -14.22 -14.61 -19.04
N ASN A 101 -13.20 -14.20 -18.34
CA ASN A 101 -12.40 -13.06 -18.74
C ASN A 101 -11.66 -13.44 -20.03
N GLY A 102 -12.10 -12.88 -21.15
CA GLY A 102 -11.27 -12.63 -22.33
C GLY A 102 -10.71 -13.77 -23.17
N ASN A 103 -10.69 -15.03 -22.75
CA ASN A 103 -10.35 -16.20 -23.58
C ASN A 103 -10.99 -17.43 -22.96
N GLY A 104 -11.80 -18.15 -23.73
CA GLY A 104 -12.76 -19.18 -23.37
C GLY A 104 -12.27 -20.48 -22.68
N THR A 105 -11.32 -20.40 -21.77
CA THR A 105 -10.89 -21.52 -20.91
C THR A 105 -10.98 -21.09 -19.44
N ALA A 106 -11.66 -21.92 -18.62
CA ALA A 106 -11.70 -21.72 -17.18
C ALA A 106 -10.28 -21.80 -16.63
N LEU A 107 -9.76 -20.66 -16.12
CA LEU A 107 -8.41 -20.57 -15.54
C LEU A 107 -8.34 -21.39 -14.25
N THR A 108 -7.38 -22.27 -14.15
CA THR A 108 -7.03 -22.88 -12.87
C THR A 108 -6.48 -21.83 -11.90
N VAL A 109 -6.52 -22.10 -10.60
CA VAL A 109 -5.94 -21.21 -9.58
C VAL A 109 -4.45 -20.94 -9.89
N ALA A 110 -3.70 -21.97 -10.32
CA ALA A 110 -2.29 -21.83 -10.65
C ALA A 110 -2.06 -20.92 -11.88
N GLU A 111 -2.85 -21.07 -12.94
CA GLU A 111 -2.79 -20.23 -14.14
C GLU A 111 -3.18 -18.78 -13.84
N ALA A 112 -4.21 -18.55 -13.01
CA ALA A 112 -4.61 -17.22 -12.57
C ALA A 112 -3.50 -16.54 -11.76
N VAL A 113 -2.82 -17.27 -10.87
CA VAL A 113 -1.65 -16.79 -10.13
C VAL A 113 -0.50 -16.46 -11.07
N ALA A 114 -0.18 -17.34 -12.00
CA ALA A 114 0.92 -17.13 -12.97
C ALA A 114 0.66 -15.90 -13.85
N SER A 115 -0.57 -15.77 -14.37
CA SER A 115 -0.97 -14.59 -15.17
C SER A 115 -0.88 -13.30 -14.36
N TYR A 116 -1.41 -13.28 -13.14
CA TYR A 116 -1.36 -12.10 -12.27
C TYR A 116 0.09 -11.70 -11.92
N LEU A 117 0.97 -12.67 -11.66
CA LEU A 117 2.38 -12.41 -11.36
C LEU A 117 3.14 -11.90 -12.57
N LYS A 118 2.81 -12.36 -13.79
CA LYS A 118 3.42 -11.87 -15.04
C LYS A 118 3.23 -10.36 -15.22
N ASP A 119 2.04 -9.84 -14.89
CA ASP A 119 1.74 -8.41 -14.95
C ASP A 119 2.51 -7.59 -13.90
N MET A 120 3.08 -8.26 -12.91
CA MET A 120 3.83 -7.65 -11.81
C MET A 120 5.34 -7.86 -11.89
N GLU A 121 5.84 -8.55 -12.90
CA GLU A 121 7.28 -8.81 -13.05
C GLU A 121 8.09 -7.50 -13.12
N PRO A 122 9.33 -7.49 -12.58
CA PRO A 122 10.23 -6.37 -12.78
C PRO A 122 10.44 -6.07 -14.28
N PRO A 123 10.44 -4.80 -14.69
CA PRO A 123 10.56 -3.59 -13.88
C PRO A 123 9.22 -2.96 -13.41
N GLN A 124 8.06 -3.56 -13.69
CA GLN A 124 6.73 -3.01 -13.30
C GLN A 124 6.61 -2.86 -11.78
N ARG A 125 7.12 -3.84 -11.04
CA ARG A 125 7.22 -3.79 -9.57
C ARG A 125 8.66 -3.97 -9.10
N GLU A 126 8.94 -3.42 -7.92
CA GLU A 126 10.22 -3.66 -7.25
C GLU A 126 10.43 -5.18 -6.99
N PRO A 127 11.63 -5.73 -7.25
CA PRO A 127 11.88 -7.18 -7.12
C PRO A 127 11.46 -7.77 -5.77
N ARG A 128 11.68 -7.04 -4.66
CA ARG A 128 11.29 -7.48 -3.32
C ARG A 128 9.77 -7.56 -3.16
N THR A 129 9.03 -6.63 -3.76
CA THR A 129 7.56 -6.65 -3.74
C THR A 129 7.05 -7.83 -4.56
N TYR A 130 7.57 -8.04 -5.76
CA TYR A 130 7.25 -9.17 -6.60
C TYR A 130 7.46 -10.51 -5.87
N GLN A 131 8.61 -10.70 -5.23
CA GLN A 131 8.90 -11.92 -4.46
C GLN A 131 7.92 -12.14 -3.31
N ALA A 132 7.52 -11.07 -2.62
CA ALA A 132 6.54 -11.16 -1.54
C ALA A 132 5.15 -11.59 -2.04
N TYR A 133 4.72 -11.05 -3.18
CA TYR A 133 3.47 -11.46 -3.84
C TYR A 133 3.55 -12.90 -4.34
N LYS A 134 4.64 -13.25 -5.03
CA LYS A 134 4.88 -14.60 -5.53
C LYS A 134 4.77 -15.63 -4.42
N HIS A 135 5.55 -15.48 -3.35
CA HIS A 135 5.50 -16.39 -2.21
C HIS A 135 4.10 -16.49 -1.58
N CYS A 136 3.41 -15.35 -1.41
CA CYS A 136 2.05 -15.35 -0.83
C CYS A 136 1.06 -16.10 -1.71
N LEU A 137 1.07 -15.87 -3.02
CA LEU A 137 0.14 -16.46 -3.96
C LEU A 137 0.44 -17.94 -4.23
N GLU A 138 1.72 -18.35 -4.19
CA GLU A 138 2.11 -19.76 -4.23
C GLU A 138 1.58 -20.51 -3.00
N VAL A 139 1.71 -19.92 -1.80
CA VAL A 139 1.13 -20.51 -0.58
C VAL A 139 -0.39 -20.63 -0.71
N PHE A 140 -1.08 -19.61 -1.27
CA PHE A 140 -2.51 -19.68 -1.51
C PHE A 140 -2.87 -20.82 -2.50
N ALA A 141 -2.22 -20.87 -3.67
CA ALA A 141 -2.50 -21.86 -4.70
C ALA A 141 -2.29 -23.29 -4.19
N ASN A 142 -1.22 -23.52 -3.43
CA ASN A 142 -0.89 -24.85 -2.88
C ASN A 142 -1.83 -25.31 -1.76
N ASN A 143 -2.59 -24.40 -1.15
CA ASN A 143 -3.54 -24.73 -0.08
C ASN A 143 -5.01 -24.51 -0.49
N CYS A 144 -5.28 -24.09 -1.72
CA CYS A 144 -6.63 -23.95 -2.26
C CYS A 144 -7.13 -25.28 -2.82
N ALA A 145 -8.23 -25.79 -2.27
CA ALA A 145 -8.81 -27.05 -2.75
C ALA A 145 -9.52 -26.93 -4.12
N LYS A 146 -9.73 -25.71 -4.62
CA LYS A 146 -10.42 -25.46 -5.88
C LYS A 146 -9.46 -25.57 -7.06
N LYS A 147 -9.93 -26.26 -8.11
CA LYS A 147 -9.18 -26.35 -9.38
C LYS A 147 -9.22 -25.04 -10.15
N PHE A 148 -10.39 -24.42 -10.26
CA PHE A 148 -10.59 -23.20 -11.04
C PHE A 148 -10.75 -21.98 -10.14
N ILE A 149 -10.21 -20.85 -10.58
CA ILE A 149 -10.24 -19.59 -9.79
C ILE A 149 -11.66 -19.09 -9.55
N GLN A 150 -12.58 -19.34 -10.47
CA GLN A 150 -13.98 -18.93 -10.37
C GLN A 150 -14.77 -19.71 -9.31
N ASP A 151 -14.29 -20.89 -8.94
CA ASP A 151 -14.91 -21.75 -7.93
C ASP A 151 -14.48 -21.38 -6.50
N VAL A 152 -13.50 -20.47 -6.36
CA VAL A 152 -12.99 -20.01 -5.07
C VAL A 152 -14.08 -19.27 -4.32
N LYS A 153 -14.39 -19.75 -3.12
CA LYS A 153 -15.40 -19.20 -2.21
C LYS A 153 -14.76 -18.58 -0.97
N ARG A 154 -15.58 -17.94 -0.17
CA ARG A 154 -15.18 -17.33 1.11
C ARG A 154 -14.44 -18.35 2.01
N GLU A 155 -14.95 -19.56 2.09
CA GLU A 155 -14.40 -20.64 2.93
C GLU A 155 -12.94 -20.96 2.54
N ASP A 156 -12.62 -20.96 1.25
CA ASP A 156 -11.26 -21.26 0.75
C ASP A 156 -10.25 -20.19 1.20
N VAL A 157 -10.68 -18.91 1.22
CA VAL A 157 -9.84 -17.82 1.72
C VAL A 157 -9.69 -17.87 3.24
N LEU A 158 -10.74 -18.28 3.97
CA LEU A 158 -10.65 -18.48 5.43
C LEU A 158 -9.73 -19.66 5.79
N VAL A 159 -9.72 -20.73 5.00
CA VAL A 159 -8.76 -21.83 5.13
C VAL A 159 -7.33 -21.33 4.94
N PHE A 160 -7.10 -20.51 3.91
CA PHE A 160 -5.79 -19.90 3.69
C PHE A 160 -5.35 -19.01 4.87
N ILE A 161 -6.24 -18.17 5.40
CA ILE A 161 -5.93 -17.32 6.56
C ILE A 161 -5.55 -18.18 7.79
N ARG A 162 -6.26 -19.27 8.06
CA ARG A 162 -5.91 -20.23 9.12
C ARG A 162 -4.54 -20.83 8.89
N LYS A 163 -4.24 -21.23 7.63
CA LYS A 163 -2.94 -21.78 7.27
C LYS A 163 -1.80 -20.80 7.52
N LEU A 164 -2.02 -19.50 7.33
CA LEU A 164 -1.02 -18.50 7.66
C LEU A 164 -0.69 -18.46 9.16
N TYR A 165 -1.67 -18.65 10.04
CA TYR A 165 -1.45 -18.74 11.49
C TYR A 165 -0.71 -20.02 11.87
N GLU A 166 -1.05 -21.16 11.25
CA GLU A 166 -0.31 -22.42 11.44
C GLU A 166 1.17 -22.30 11.03
N LEU A 167 1.46 -21.49 9.99
CA LEU A 167 2.82 -21.16 9.56
C LEU A 167 3.50 -20.10 10.45
N GLY A 168 2.92 -19.75 11.59
CA GLY A 168 3.48 -18.78 12.54
C GLY A 168 3.38 -17.32 12.11
N CYS A 169 2.54 -16.97 11.14
CA CYS A 169 2.35 -15.58 10.75
C CYS A 169 1.58 -14.81 11.83
N GLY A 170 2.11 -13.67 12.24
CA GLY A 170 1.35 -12.75 13.11
C GLY A 170 0.17 -12.10 12.38
N PRO A 171 -0.83 -11.57 13.13
CA PRO A 171 -2.10 -11.07 12.59
C PRO A 171 -1.93 -10.02 11.47
N ARG A 172 -1.03 -9.06 11.64
CA ARG A 172 -0.73 -8.04 10.61
C ARG A 172 -0.21 -8.66 9.31
N THR A 173 0.63 -9.69 9.41
CA THR A 173 1.15 -10.41 8.23
C THR A 173 0.04 -11.18 7.54
N ALA A 174 -0.81 -11.86 8.30
CA ALA A 174 -1.98 -12.58 7.79
C ALA A 174 -2.93 -11.62 7.07
N TYR A 175 -3.24 -10.46 7.67
CA TYR A 175 -4.04 -9.42 7.03
C TYR A 175 -3.46 -8.98 5.68
N ASN A 176 -2.18 -8.61 5.64
CA ASN A 176 -1.52 -8.16 4.41
C ASN A 176 -1.52 -9.24 3.32
N ARG A 177 -1.36 -10.51 3.68
CA ARG A 177 -1.41 -11.64 2.74
C ARG A 177 -2.84 -11.89 2.24
N ALA A 178 -3.86 -11.77 3.10
CA ALA A 178 -5.26 -11.85 2.69
C ALA A 178 -5.62 -10.72 1.70
N VAL A 179 -5.07 -9.50 1.89
CA VAL A 179 -5.21 -8.39 0.92
C VAL A 179 -4.64 -8.78 -0.44
N ILE A 180 -3.46 -9.41 -0.50
CA ILE A 180 -2.83 -9.85 -1.75
C ILE A 180 -3.74 -10.88 -2.47
N VAL A 181 -4.27 -11.88 -1.76
CA VAL A 181 -5.19 -12.86 -2.34
C VAL A 181 -6.48 -12.19 -2.82
N SER A 182 -7.03 -11.25 -2.05
CA SER A 182 -8.22 -10.48 -2.48
C SER A 182 -7.97 -9.67 -3.74
N GLN A 183 -6.75 -9.16 -3.95
CA GLN A 183 -6.38 -8.47 -5.20
C GLN A 183 -6.32 -9.42 -6.39
N LEU A 184 -5.77 -10.63 -6.22
CA LEU A 184 -5.81 -11.68 -7.24
C LEU A 184 -7.26 -12.03 -7.61
N LEU A 185 -8.12 -12.29 -6.62
CA LEU A 185 -9.52 -12.62 -6.83
C LEU A 185 -10.26 -11.49 -7.54
N LYS A 186 -10.04 -10.25 -7.14
CA LYS A 186 -10.60 -9.06 -7.79
C LYS A 186 -10.15 -8.93 -9.26
N ALA A 187 -8.89 -9.22 -9.57
CA ALA A 187 -8.38 -9.20 -10.94
C ALA A 187 -9.08 -10.27 -11.82
N ASN A 188 -9.60 -11.35 -11.21
CA ASN A 188 -10.36 -12.40 -11.87
C ASN A 188 -11.90 -12.21 -11.76
N GLY A 189 -12.37 -11.00 -11.44
CA GLY A 189 -13.79 -10.67 -11.38
C GLY A 189 -14.51 -11.07 -10.09
N ILE A 190 -13.81 -11.67 -9.11
CA ILE A 190 -14.38 -12.12 -7.85
C ILE A 190 -14.24 -11.01 -6.82
N THR A 191 -15.33 -10.35 -6.47
CA THR A 191 -15.33 -9.20 -5.55
C THR A 191 -16.18 -9.48 -4.31
N LYS A 192 -15.91 -8.76 -3.22
CA LYS A 192 -16.71 -8.80 -1.97
C LYS A 192 -16.86 -10.19 -1.36
N LEU A 193 -15.85 -11.05 -1.52
CA LEU A 193 -15.88 -12.42 -1.03
C LEU A 193 -15.79 -12.49 0.51
N LEU A 194 -14.98 -11.62 1.12
CA LEU A 194 -14.81 -11.53 2.57
C LEU A 194 -15.72 -10.47 3.18
N HIS A 195 -16.33 -10.81 4.31
CA HIS A 195 -17.02 -9.85 5.18
C HIS A 195 -16.02 -9.13 6.09
N ASN A 196 -16.40 -8.00 6.69
CA ASN A 196 -15.52 -7.24 7.59
C ASN A 196 -14.97 -8.10 8.74
N ARG A 197 -15.78 -8.99 9.32
CA ARG A 197 -15.42 -9.91 10.40
C ARG A 197 -14.44 -11.03 10.01
N ASP A 198 -14.19 -11.21 8.73
CA ASP A 198 -13.33 -12.30 8.22
C ASP A 198 -11.85 -11.86 8.15
N TRP A 199 -11.63 -10.56 8.20
CA TRP A 199 -10.28 -10.03 8.13
C TRP A 199 -9.53 -10.25 9.44
N PRO A 200 -8.26 -10.65 9.40
CA PRO A 200 -7.43 -10.75 10.59
C PRO A 200 -7.38 -9.43 11.35
N GLU A 201 -7.84 -9.43 12.58
CA GLU A 201 -7.74 -8.26 13.44
C GLU A 201 -6.33 -8.13 14.00
N TYR A 202 -5.82 -6.91 14.06
CA TYR A 202 -4.53 -6.61 14.65
C TYR A 202 -4.55 -5.24 15.32
N VAL A 203 -3.86 -5.18 16.45
CA VAL A 203 -3.62 -3.91 17.15
C VAL A 203 -2.36 -3.27 16.57
N GLU A 204 -2.44 -2.00 16.17
CA GLU A 204 -1.28 -1.26 15.72
C GLU A 204 -0.51 -0.74 16.95
N PRO A 205 0.68 -1.29 17.26
CA PRO A 205 1.43 -0.90 18.43
C PRO A 205 1.94 0.53 18.31
N ILE A 206 2.12 1.19 19.46
CA ILE A 206 2.85 2.46 19.50
C ILE A 206 4.26 2.24 18.97
N ARG A 207 4.69 3.11 18.07
CA ARG A 207 6.03 3.01 17.47
C ARG A 207 7.09 3.28 18.54
N PRO A 208 8.00 2.33 18.80
CA PRO A 208 9.05 2.53 19.80
C PRO A 208 10.02 3.61 19.33
N MET A 209 10.47 4.44 20.25
CA MET A 209 11.53 5.41 20.05
C MET A 209 12.71 5.11 20.99
N TYR A 210 13.88 5.65 20.70
CA TYR A 210 15.01 5.62 21.63
C TYR A 210 14.79 6.66 22.72
N GLU A 211 14.98 6.25 23.96
CA GLU A 211 15.02 7.16 25.12
C GLU A 211 16.38 7.86 25.17
N ASP A 212 16.48 8.97 25.92
CA ASP A 212 17.69 9.81 25.95
C ASP A 212 18.90 9.05 26.47
N GLU A 213 18.71 8.20 27.50
CA GLU A 213 19.73 7.37 28.09
C GLU A 213 20.25 6.31 27.09
N GLU A 214 19.34 5.71 26.32
CA GLU A 214 19.71 4.76 25.26
C GLU A 214 20.56 5.46 24.18
N ILE A 215 20.17 6.68 23.77
CA ILE A 215 20.91 7.47 22.78
C ILE A 215 22.31 7.82 23.30
N GLN A 216 22.42 8.33 24.54
CA GLN A 216 23.68 8.69 25.14
C GLN A 216 24.63 7.50 25.27
N ALA A 217 24.13 6.38 25.79
CA ALA A 217 24.90 5.15 25.93
C ALA A 217 25.37 4.61 24.58
N LEU A 218 24.50 4.60 23.57
CA LEU A 218 24.84 4.17 22.22
C LEU A 218 25.93 5.05 21.61
N PHE A 219 25.79 6.39 21.69
CA PHE A 219 26.77 7.30 21.13
C PHE A 219 28.12 7.28 21.89
N LYS A 220 28.10 7.00 23.17
CA LYS A 220 29.33 6.80 23.95
C LYS A 220 30.10 5.58 23.47
N ALA A 221 29.42 4.52 23.04
CA ALA A 221 30.01 3.27 22.58
C ALA A 221 30.43 3.29 21.09
N CYS A 222 29.99 4.28 20.32
CA CYS A 222 30.34 4.43 18.90
C CYS A 222 31.78 4.93 18.72
N ASP A 223 32.46 4.43 17.69
CA ASP A 223 33.62 5.12 17.14
C ASP A 223 33.22 6.44 16.44
N ALA A 224 34.21 7.21 15.99
CA ALA A 224 33.97 8.53 15.37
C ALA A 224 33.11 8.43 14.08
N GLY A 225 33.34 7.41 13.26
CA GLY A 225 32.59 7.20 12.02
C GLY A 225 31.17 6.68 12.27
N GLU A 226 31.03 5.71 13.16
CA GLU A 226 29.75 5.16 13.61
C GLU A 226 28.88 6.25 14.26
N ARG A 227 29.49 7.12 15.05
CA ARG A 227 28.81 8.23 15.67
C ARG A 227 28.18 9.18 14.62
N VAL A 228 28.90 9.57 13.60
CA VAL A 228 28.39 10.44 12.53
C VAL A 228 27.27 9.73 11.72
N LEU A 229 27.48 8.43 11.45
CA LEU A 229 26.47 7.62 10.77
C LEU A 229 25.14 7.61 11.53
N TYR A 230 25.16 7.30 12.84
CA TYR A 230 23.90 7.23 13.62
C TYR A 230 23.33 8.60 13.98
N LEU A 231 24.16 9.65 14.04
CA LEU A 231 23.67 11.04 14.07
C LEU A 231 22.87 11.37 12.80
N CYS A 232 23.32 10.93 11.62
CA CYS A 232 22.54 11.10 10.40
C CYS A 232 21.19 10.37 10.49
N TYR A 233 21.12 9.14 10.99
CA TYR A 233 19.84 8.45 11.20
C TYR A 233 18.93 9.22 12.16
N LEU A 234 19.46 9.69 13.28
CA LEU A 234 18.70 10.33 14.35
C LEU A 234 18.20 11.73 13.94
N LEU A 235 19.05 12.54 13.32
CA LEU A 235 18.78 13.97 13.08
C LEU A 235 18.19 14.26 11.70
N THR A 236 18.05 13.26 10.83
CA THR A 236 17.44 13.44 9.52
C THR A 236 16.14 12.65 9.34
N GLY A 237 15.94 11.60 10.14
CA GLY A 237 14.84 10.66 9.97
C GLY A 237 14.82 9.95 8.62
N LEU A 238 15.91 9.94 7.86
CA LEU A 238 16.00 9.28 6.56
C LEU A 238 15.85 7.76 6.69
N ARG A 239 15.34 7.12 5.62
CA ARG A 239 15.25 5.67 5.56
C ARG A 239 16.64 5.04 5.39
N ASP A 240 16.80 3.78 5.83
CA ASP A 240 18.07 3.06 5.69
C ASP A 240 18.62 3.08 4.26
N LYS A 241 17.77 2.81 3.26
CA LYS A 241 18.20 2.92 1.85
C LYS A 241 18.65 4.31 1.46
N GLU A 242 18.06 5.37 2.03
CA GLU A 242 18.40 6.76 1.73
C GLU A 242 19.77 7.12 2.33
N ILE A 243 20.04 6.75 3.60
CA ILE A 243 21.35 6.94 4.25
C ILE A 243 22.45 6.16 3.52
N ARG A 244 22.18 4.90 3.14
CA ARG A 244 23.18 4.09 2.41
C ARG A 244 23.56 4.65 1.04
N HIS A 245 22.67 5.45 0.42
CA HIS A 245 22.89 6.08 -0.87
C HIS A 245 23.09 7.60 -0.76
N LEU A 246 23.35 8.11 0.45
CA LEU A 246 23.66 9.51 0.67
C LEU A 246 25.03 9.82 0.06
N THR A 247 25.10 10.82 -0.81
CA THR A 247 26.34 11.29 -1.44
C THR A 247 26.71 12.66 -0.89
N TRP A 248 27.96 13.05 -1.06
CA TRP A 248 28.41 14.38 -0.62
C TRP A 248 27.72 15.53 -1.35
N ARG A 249 27.24 15.30 -2.57
CA ARG A 249 26.42 16.25 -3.35
C ARG A 249 25.07 16.56 -2.66
N ASP A 250 24.54 15.62 -1.88
CA ASP A 250 23.25 15.81 -1.24
C ASP A 250 23.30 16.73 -0.01
N ILE A 251 24.48 17.01 0.50
CA ILE A 251 24.68 17.80 1.71
C ILE A 251 25.00 19.23 1.34
N ASP A 252 24.07 20.11 1.57
CA ASP A 252 24.29 21.54 1.45
C ASP A 252 24.82 22.09 2.79
N PHE A 253 26.14 22.29 2.83
CA PHE A 253 26.84 22.78 4.01
C PHE A 253 26.59 24.26 4.32
N ARG A 254 26.00 25.01 3.37
CA ARG A 254 25.69 26.45 3.52
C ARG A 254 24.29 26.65 4.08
N THR A 255 23.32 25.92 3.53
CA THR A 255 21.91 26.05 3.91
C THR A 255 21.48 25.05 4.99
N HIS A 256 22.37 24.15 5.41
CA HIS A 256 22.12 23.10 6.40
C HIS A 256 20.96 22.17 6.00
N VAL A 257 20.98 21.73 4.75
CA VAL A 257 19.94 20.87 4.17
C VAL A 257 20.56 19.58 3.65
N ILE A 258 19.88 18.47 3.87
CA ILE A 258 20.19 17.17 3.23
C ILE A 258 19.09 16.83 2.24
N ARG A 259 19.49 16.56 1.00
CA ARG A 259 18.60 16.22 -0.11
C ARG A 259 18.48 14.70 -0.28
N VAL A 260 17.29 14.22 -0.48
CA VAL A 260 17.03 12.83 -0.90
C VAL A 260 16.71 12.85 -2.38
N THR A 261 17.71 12.53 -3.20
CA THR A 261 17.60 12.57 -4.66
C THR A 261 17.85 11.21 -5.27
N ARG A 262 17.53 11.08 -6.54
CA ARG A 262 17.79 9.90 -7.34
C ARG A 262 19.31 9.70 -7.55
N LYS A 263 19.79 8.45 -7.50
CA LYS A 263 21.21 8.11 -7.71
C LYS A 263 21.34 7.02 -8.78
N PRO A 264 21.32 7.39 -10.09
CA PRO A 264 21.42 6.42 -11.18
C PRO A 264 22.66 5.54 -11.08
N LEU A 265 23.81 6.12 -10.70
CA LEU A 265 25.08 5.41 -10.53
C LEU A 265 25.00 4.21 -9.58
N TYR A 266 24.14 4.31 -8.55
CA TYR A 266 23.94 3.26 -7.54
C TYR A 266 22.59 2.52 -7.70
N GLY A 267 21.84 2.77 -8.79
CA GLY A 267 20.53 2.19 -9.01
C GLY A 267 19.47 2.58 -7.96
N PHE A 268 19.68 3.69 -7.26
CA PHE A 268 18.79 4.15 -6.21
C PHE A 268 17.71 5.11 -6.72
N LYS A 269 16.49 4.87 -6.28
CA LYS A 269 15.34 5.77 -6.43
C LYS A 269 14.65 5.93 -5.08
N PRO A 270 14.21 7.14 -4.70
CA PRO A 270 13.37 7.35 -3.53
C PRO A 270 12.10 6.50 -3.60
N LYS A 271 11.64 5.97 -2.48
CA LYS A 271 10.51 5.00 -2.44
C LYS A 271 9.24 5.53 -3.14
N ASN A 272 8.95 6.82 -2.97
CA ASN A 272 7.77 7.46 -3.55
C ASN A 272 8.04 8.13 -4.90
N LYS A 273 9.26 7.96 -5.47
CA LYS A 273 9.74 8.63 -6.69
C LYS A 273 9.81 10.17 -6.57
N GLU A 274 9.71 10.72 -5.38
CA GLU A 274 9.76 12.14 -5.06
C GLU A 274 11.08 12.47 -4.36
N GLU A 275 11.73 13.50 -4.83
CA GLU A 275 12.89 14.09 -4.19
C GLU A 275 12.42 15.05 -3.11
N ARG A 276 13.22 15.22 -2.06
CA ARG A 276 12.88 16.09 -0.95
C ARG A 276 14.11 16.62 -0.23
N GLU A 277 13.90 17.66 0.53
CA GLU A 277 14.88 18.29 1.39
C GLU A 277 14.51 18.11 2.86
N VAL A 278 15.52 17.88 3.68
CA VAL A 278 15.38 17.78 5.13
C VAL A 278 16.34 18.75 5.77
N PRO A 279 15.86 19.79 6.49
CA PRO A 279 16.73 20.68 7.24
C PRO A 279 17.37 19.91 8.40
N VAL A 280 18.59 20.23 8.70
CA VAL A 280 19.36 19.54 9.76
C VAL A 280 20.06 20.55 10.67
N PRO A 281 20.27 20.22 11.94
CA PRO A 281 20.93 21.13 12.87
C PRO A 281 22.41 21.33 12.51
N GLU A 282 22.93 22.49 12.90
CA GLU A 282 24.33 22.87 12.68
C GLU A 282 25.32 21.83 13.26
N SER A 283 24.96 21.21 14.39
CA SER A 283 25.75 20.16 15.02
C SER A 283 26.01 18.95 14.09
N LEU A 284 25.01 18.55 13.29
CA LEU A 284 25.20 17.47 12.30
C LEU A 284 26.11 17.94 11.16
N ILE A 285 25.94 19.16 10.68
CA ILE A 285 26.77 19.74 9.63
C ILE A 285 28.24 19.83 10.08
N ALA A 286 28.49 20.26 11.32
CA ALA A 286 29.82 20.30 11.90
C ALA A 286 30.45 18.87 12.00
N ALA A 287 29.66 17.88 12.46
CA ALA A 287 30.10 16.49 12.51
C ALA A 287 30.43 15.93 11.12
N LEU A 288 29.61 16.22 10.11
CA LEU A 288 29.86 15.82 8.72
C LEU A 288 31.07 16.51 8.11
N LYS A 289 31.27 17.80 8.38
CA LYS A 289 32.50 18.52 7.98
C LYS A 289 33.74 17.88 8.58
N LYS A 290 33.72 17.59 9.88
CA LYS A 290 34.82 16.91 10.57
C LYS A 290 35.07 15.49 10.00
N TYR A 291 34.02 14.73 9.74
CA TYR A 291 34.11 13.39 9.14
C TYR A 291 34.67 13.41 7.71
N LYS A 292 34.28 14.41 6.91
CA LYS A 292 34.84 14.65 5.58
C LYS A 292 36.34 14.94 5.66
N GLY A 293 36.77 15.66 6.66
CA GLY A 293 38.18 16.06 6.87
C GLY A 293 38.71 16.91 5.73
N SER A 294 40.04 16.84 5.54
CA SER A 294 40.72 17.51 4.42
C SER A 294 40.55 16.81 3.06
N LYS A 295 39.97 15.59 3.06
CA LYS A 295 39.68 14.87 1.83
C LYS A 295 38.67 15.68 1.01
N LYS A 296 38.94 15.86 -0.28
CA LYS A 296 38.01 16.44 -1.25
C LYS A 296 37.37 15.29 -2.07
N PRO A 297 36.44 14.50 -1.47
CA PRO A 297 35.81 13.42 -2.18
C PRO A 297 35.03 13.98 -3.38
N ASN A 298 34.97 13.20 -4.45
CA ASN A 298 34.04 13.51 -5.55
C ASN A 298 32.62 13.66 -4.98
N SER A 299 31.89 14.66 -5.45
CA SER A 299 30.54 14.97 -4.97
C SER A 299 29.59 13.78 -5.08
N ASP A 300 29.80 12.89 -6.01
CA ASP A 300 28.95 11.69 -6.26
C ASP A 300 29.35 10.48 -5.44
N THR A 301 30.45 10.56 -4.65
CA THR A 301 30.81 9.46 -3.76
C THR A 301 29.88 9.39 -2.55
N LEU A 302 29.66 8.16 -2.07
CA LEU A 302 28.85 7.90 -0.88
C LEU A 302 29.50 8.50 0.36
N VAL A 303 28.66 8.99 1.29
CA VAL A 303 29.12 9.47 2.59
C VAL A 303 29.56 8.31 3.49
N PHE A 304 28.81 7.19 3.45
CA PHE A 304 29.03 6.00 4.27
C PHE A 304 29.15 4.74 3.40
N PRO A 305 30.22 4.61 2.60
CA PRO A 305 30.43 3.41 1.79
C PRO A 305 30.92 2.23 2.65
N ASN A 306 30.78 1.02 2.11
CA ASN A 306 31.53 -0.12 2.58
C ASN A 306 32.99 -0.05 2.09
N GLU A 307 33.81 -1.04 2.46
CA GLU A 307 35.21 -1.16 2.07
C GLU A 307 35.46 -1.14 0.56
N SER A 308 34.46 -1.59 -0.23
CA SER A 308 34.51 -1.60 -1.70
C SER A 308 33.92 -0.34 -2.34
N GLY A 309 33.65 0.72 -1.58
CA GLY A 309 33.04 1.97 -2.10
C GLY A 309 31.56 1.85 -2.47
N ARG A 310 30.88 0.75 -2.11
CA ARG A 310 29.47 0.50 -2.43
C ARG A 310 28.54 0.80 -1.24
N PRO A 311 27.21 0.92 -1.44
CA PRO A 311 26.26 1.11 -0.36
C PRO A 311 26.35 0.01 0.71
N ASP A 312 26.65 0.37 1.95
CA ASP A 312 26.80 -0.60 3.04
C ASP A 312 25.43 -1.08 3.54
N LYS A 313 25.22 -2.40 3.47
CA LYS A 313 23.98 -3.05 3.92
C LYS A 313 24.04 -3.50 5.40
N ARG A 314 25.16 -3.28 6.08
CA ARG A 314 25.45 -3.79 7.43
C ARG A 314 25.16 -2.78 8.55
N HIS A 315 24.59 -1.61 8.27
CA HIS A 315 24.38 -0.56 9.29
C HIS A 315 23.55 -1.08 10.49
N GLU A 316 22.50 -1.90 10.25
CA GLU A 316 21.74 -2.48 11.36
C GLU A 316 22.52 -3.50 12.17
N PHE A 317 23.34 -4.32 11.51
CA PHE A 317 24.21 -5.26 12.21
C PHE A 317 25.26 -4.52 13.05
N LYS A 318 25.88 -3.47 12.51
CA LYS A 318 26.85 -2.61 13.25
C LYS A 318 26.17 -2.00 14.48
N LEU A 319 24.95 -1.47 14.35
CA LEU A 319 24.16 -0.94 15.46
C LEU A 319 23.96 -1.97 16.56
N LYS A 320 23.51 -3.18 16.20
CA LYS A 320 23.30 -4.26 17.16
C LYS A 320 24.60 -4.72 17.83
N ARG A 321 25.71 -4.71 17.10
CA ARG A 321 27.05 -5.01 17.65
C ARG A 321 27.46 -3.98 18.70
N ILE A 322 27.26 -2.68 18.42
CA ILE A 322 27.55 -1.60 19.36
C ILE A 322 26.71 -1.77 20.62
N ALA A 323 25.40 -1.98 20.48
CA ALA A 323 24.50 -2.18 21.62
C ALA A 323 24.88 -3.39 22.46
N PHE A 324 25.30 -4.48 21.84
CA PHE A 324 25.78 -5.67 22.53
C PHE A 324 27.06 -5.39 23.37
N HIS A 325 28.05 -4.77 22.75
CA HIS A 325 29.33 -4.42 23.46
C HIS A 325 29.09 -3.39 24.56
N ALA A 326 28.13 -2.50 24.38
CA ALA A 326 27.70 -1.54 25.40
C ALA A 326 26.80 -2.15 26.49
N LYS A 327 26.52 -3.46 26.46
CA LYS A 327 25.65 -4.19 27.41
C LYS A 327 24.21 -3.63 27.45
N MET A 328 23.72 -3.13 26.34
CA MET A 328 22.40 -2.52 26.22
C MET A 328 21.29 -3.51 25.80
N ASN A 329 21.66 -4.76 25.49
CA ASN A 329 20.70 -5.77 25.08
C ASN A 329 19.73 -6.12 26.19
N CYS A 330 18.44 -6.35 25.85
CA CYS A 330 17.38 -6.64 26.84
C CYS A 330 17.51 -8.01 27.53
N GLY A 331 18.34 -8.91 27.01
CA GLY A 331 18.52 -10.26 27.57
C GLY A 331 17.42 -11.28 27.24
N GLN A 332 16.27 -10.83 26.76
CA GLN A 332 15.05 -11.66 26.64
C GLN A 332 14.74 -12.11 25.20
N CYS A 333 15.10 -11.31 24.20
CA CYS A 333 14.71 -11.63 22.83
C CYS A 333 15.60 -12.70 22.20
N VAL A 334 14.95 -13.50 21.33
CA VAL A 334 15.60 -14.58 20.57
C VAL A 334 15.47 -14.24 19.09
N SER A 335 16.53 -14.41 18.32
CA SER A 335 16.52 -14.24 16.88
C SER A 335 15.68 -15.34 16.20
N LYS A 336 15.30 -15.12 14.93
CA LYS A 336 14.64 -16.16 14.12
C LYS A 336 15.45 -17.45 13.92
N HIS A 337 16.74 -17.44 14.26
CA HIS A 337 17.64 -18.59 14.20
C HIS A 337 17.90 -19.21 15.57
N GLY A 338 17.15 -18.83 16.62
CA GLY A 338 17.27 -19.35 17.97
C GLY A 338 18.36 -18.69 18.82
N ASN A 339 19.12 -17.73 18.29
CA ASN A 339 20.19 -17.08 19.05
C ASN A 339 19.63 -16.06 20.06
N LYS A 340 20.04 -16.17 21.33
CA LYS A 340 19.65 -15.24 22.40
C LYS A 340 20.41 -13.92 22.28
N CYS A 341 19.75 -12.81 22.56
CA CYS A 341 20.41 -11.50 22.51
C CYS A 341 21.38 -11.25 23.67
N SER A 342 21.33 -12.06 24.74
CA SER A 342 22.34 -12.07 25.80
C SER A 342 23.71 -12.58 25.31
N GLU A 343 23.71 -13.36 24.23
CA GLU A 343 24.93 -14.06 23.73
C GLU A 343 25.53 -13.36 22.50
N GLY A 344 24.89 -12.32 21.94
CA GLY A 344 25.36 -11.66 20.74
C GLY A 344 24.53 -10.49 20.26
N PRO A 345 24.85 -9.94 19.08
CA PRO A 345 24.23 -8.76 18.51
C PRO A 345 22.86 -9.05 17.87
N TYR A 346 21.96 -9.66 18.63
CA TYR A 346 20.66 -10.14 18.11
C TYR A 346 19.45 -9.39 18.69
N CYS A 347 19.67 -8.38 19.53
CA CYS A 347 18.58 -7.69 20.22
C CYS A 347 17.63 -7.00 19.23
N SER A 348 16.35 -7.32 19.35
CA SER A 348 15.29 -6.74 18.52
C SER A 348 14.96 -5.29 18.85
N ASN A 349 15.39 -4.80 20.04
CA ASN A 349 15.17 -3.42 20.45
C ASN A 349 16.05 -2.42 19.70
N PHE A 350 17.14 -2.90 19.06
CA PHE A 350 18.06 -2.07 18.28
C PHE A 350 17.86 -2.30 16.78
N PHE A 351 17.19 -1.36 16.11
CA PHE A 351 16.96 -1.36 14.67
C PHE A 351 16.97 0.05 14.11
N LEU A 352 17.40 0.21 12.88
CA LEU A 352 17.62 1.52 12.26
C LEU A 352 16.34 2.36 12.18
N HIS A 353 15.20 1.72 11.94
CA HIS A 353 13.95 2.45 11.80
C HIS A 353 13.45 3.08 13.12
N LYS A 354 13.97 2.62 14.28
CA LYS A 354 13.73 3.22 15.60
C LYS A 354 14.28 4.66 15.67
N PHE A 355 15.42 4.95 15.06
CA PHE A 355 15.91 6.33 14.92
C PHE A 355 14.93 7.24 14.19
N ARG A 356 14.37 6.73 13.09
CA ARG A 356 13.38 7.49 12.33
C ARG A 356 12.08 7.71 13.12
N HIS A 357 11.68 6.75 13.96
CA HIS A 357 10.57 6.94 14.89
C HIS A 357 10.91 8.00 15.93
N THR A 358 12.10 7.95 16.50
CA THR A 358 12.60 8.96 17.45
C THR A 358 12.60 10.34 16.83
N PHE A 359 13.17 10.50 15.63
CA PHE A 359 13.15 11.76 14.89
C PHE A 359 11.73 12.30 14.75
N ALA A 360 10.81 11.49 14.24
CA ALA A 360 9.45 11.92 13.98
C ALA A 360 8.71 12.31 15.27
N THR A 361 8.80 11.48 16.30
CA THR A 361 8.11 11.72 17.57
C THR A 361 8.66 12.95 18.29
N ARG A 362 10.01 13.11 18.36
CA ARG A 362 10.64 14.25 19.01
C ARG A 362 10.33 15.58 18.31
N ASN A 363 10.43 15.64 16.99
CA ASN A 363 10.09 16.87 16.27
C ASN A 363 8.63 17.31 16.47
N LEU A 364 7.70 16.37 16.64
CA LEU A 364 6.32 16.71 17.00
C LEU A 364 6.17 17.07 18.47
N GLN A 365 6.84 16.35 19.37
CA GLN A 365 6.79 16.57 20.80
C GLN A 365 7.37 17.93 21.19
N ASP A 366 8.51 18.29 20.59
CA ASP A 366 9.24 19.54 20.87
C ASP A 366 8.74 20.71 20.02
N HIS A 367 7.64 20.51 19.28
CA HIS A 367 7.02 21.52 18.41
C HIS A 367 7.96 22.15 17.38
N VAL A 368 8.98 21.40 16.94
CA VAL A 368 9.94 21.87 15.92
C VAL A 368 9.25 22.07 14.57
N CYS A 369 8.24 21.25 14.27
CA CYS A 369 7.46 21.36 13.04
C CYS A 369 6.02 20.84 13.23
N ASP A 370 5.13 21.29 12.35
CA ASP A 370 3.79 20.72 12.23
C ASP A 370 3.80 19.37 11.52
N ILE A 371 2.68 18.65 11.62
CA ILE A 371 2.56 17.29 11.08
C ILE A 371 2.71 17.25 9.55
N LYS A 372 2.35 18.33 8.84
CA LYS A 372 2.46 18.40 7.37
C LYS A 372 3.91 18.59 6.94
N THR A 373 4.63 19.44 7.63
CA THR A 373 6.07 19.63 7.46
C THR A 373 6.82 18.34 7.74
N LEU A 374 6.48 17.65 8.85
CA LEU A 374 7.06 16.34 9.16
C LEU A 374 6.73 15.30 8.08
N GLN A 375 5.50 15.26 7.56
CA GLN A 375 5.12 14.38 6.44
C GLN A 375 6.06 14.56 5.25
N ASN A 376 6.37 15.81 4.89
CA ASN A 376 7.25 16.16 3.79
C ASN A 376 8.70 15.69 4.07
N TRP A 377 9.26 16.00 5.25
CA TRP A 377 10.61 15.55 5.62
C TRP A 377 10.73 14.03 5.64
N MET A 378 9.71 13.36 6.16
CA MET A 378 9.66 11.88 6.19
C MET A 378 9.43 11.27 4.79
N GLY A 379 8.93 12.04 3.82
CA GLY A 379 8.53 11.52 2.52
C GLY A 379 7.44 10.46 2.64
N HIS A 380 6.38 10.76 3.39
CA HIS A 380 5.18 9.92 3.47
C HIS A 380 4.16 10.39 2.43
N LYS A 381 3.67 9.45 1.61
CA LYS A 381 2.68 9.76 0.58
C LYS A 381 1.34 10.18 1.17
N ASP A 382 0.94 9.58 2.27
CA ASP A 382 -0.31 9.86 2.97
C ASP A 382 -0.05 10.35 4.40
N LEU A 383 -0.95 11.20 4.90
CA LEU A 383 -0.84 11.79 6.23
C LEU A 383 -1.01 10.74 7.33
N ALA A 384 -1.83 9.70 7.09
CA ALA A 384 -2.08 8.65 8.07
C ALA A 384 -0.78 7.95 8.48
N SER A 385 0.18 7.79 7.54
CA SER A 385 1.53 7.26 7.83
C SER A 385 2.34 8.13 8.79
N THR A 386 2.01 9.42 8.93
CA THR A 386 2.68 10.35 9.84
C THR A 386 1.92 10.45 11.17
N MET A 387 0.59 10.38 11.12
CA MET A 387 -0.27 10.47 12.33
C MET A 387 0.02 9.37 13.37
N VAL A 388 0.61 8.25 12.96
CA VAL A 388 0.99 7.17 13.89
C VAL A 388 1.99 7.63 14.96
N TYR A 389 2.77 8.68 14.69
CA TYR A 389 3.74 9.23 15.65
C TYR A 389 3.08 10.09 16.72
N LEU A 390 1.90 10.65 16.46
CA LEU A 390 1.14 11.41 17.47
C LEU A 390 0.77 10.55 18.68
N LYS A 391 0.57 9.23 18.47
CA LYS A 391 0.28 8.29 19.56
C LYS A 391 1.43 8.13 20.57
N ALA A 392 2.66 8.41 20.13
CA ALA A 392 3.87 8.28 20.94
C ALA A 392 4.32 9.60 21.59
N VAL A 393 3.70 10.73 21.18
CA VAL A 393 4.03 12.06 21.75
C VAL A 393 3.66 12.09 23.22
N ARG A 394 4.66 12.18 24.07
CA ARG A 394 4.53 12.39 25.52
C ARG A 394 4.71 13.87 25.79
N ASN A 395 3.63 14.60 25.79
CA ASN A 395 3.72 16.04 26.03
C ASN A 395 3.70 16.32 27.55
N LYS A 396 4.87 16.59 28.13
CA LYS A 396 4.98 16.97 29.55
C LYS A 396 4.15 18.23 29.88
N ASP A 397 4.05 19.14 28.92
CA ASP A 397 3.24 20.36 29.06
C ASP A 397 1.73 20.07 29.04
N VAL A 398 1.30 18.98 28.36
CA VAL A 398 -0.11 18.55 28.41
C VAL A 398 -0.49 18.13 29.81
N MET A 399 0.36 17.37 30.51
CA MET A 399 0.07 16.98 31.90
C MET A 399 0.02 18.20 32.81
N ALA A 400 0.90 19.17 32.64
CA ALA A 400 0.82 20.43 33.39
C ALA A 400 -0.47 21.18 33.06
N ARG A 401 -0.86 21.28 31.78
CA ARG A 401 -2.13 21.90 31.37
C ARG A 401 -3.36 21.14 31.85
N VAL A 402 -3.33 19.80 31.82
CA VAL A 402 -4.43 18.96 32.35
C VAL A 402 -4.59 19.23 33.84
N ASN A 403 -3.49 19.27 34.61
CA ASN A 403 -3.51 19.51 36.04
C ASN A 403 -3.94 20.97 36.39
N SER A 404 -3.68 21.93 35.51
CA SER A 404 -4.11 23.34 35.70
C SER A 404 -5.43 23.67 35.01
N SER A 405 -6.11 22.67 34.42
CA SER A 405 -7.40 22.90 33.75
C SER A 405 -8.52 23.22 34.76
N GLU A 406 -9.51 23.98 34.29
CA GLU A 406 -10.73 24.23 35.09
C GLU A 406 -11.44 22.94 35.53
N LEU A 407 -11.39 21.90 34.69
CA LEU A 407 -11.91 20.56 35.01
C LEU A 407 -11.18 19.93 36.21
N ALA A 408 -9.85 20.07 36.28
CA ALA A 408 -9.08 19.56 37.40
C ALA A 408 -9.39 20.34 38.70
N ALA A 409 -9.64 21.64 38.59
CA ALA A 409 -10.04 22.48 39.70
C ALA A 409 -11.43 22.12 40.30
N LEU A 410 -12.30 21.47 39.54
CA LEU A 410 -13.60 20.99 40.01
C LEU A 410 -13.50 19.72 40.87
N ALA A 411 -12.35 19.06 40.89
CA ALA A 411 -12.12 17.81 41.63
C ALA A 411 -11.52 18.04 43.03
N VAL A 412 -11.24 19.30 43.40
CA VAL A 412 -10.73 19.75 44.70
C VAL A 412 -11.83 20.52 45.43
#